data_3d875ec4a41767589b5ca80464c69e1e
#
_entry.id   3d875ec4a41767589b5ca80464c69e1e
#
_cell.length_a   1.000
_cell.length_b   1.000
_cell.length_c   1.000
_cell.angle_alpha   90.00
_cell.angle_beta   90.00
_cell.angle_gamma   90.00
#
_symmetry.space_group_name_H-M   'P 1'
#
loop_
_entity.id
_entity.type
_entity.pdbx_description
1 polymer ?
#
loop_
_entity_poly.entity_id
_entity_poly.type
_entity_poly.pdbx_seq_one_letter_code
_entity_poly.pdbx_strand_id
1 'polypeptide(L)'
;QTLQFLADRDAVGYLVGNRSIVTVVKNGSIAFPAGLRGNLSVFCMGADARGVTERGLYYALEDGVLTSGFPLGVSNHFTGEPAHISVKDGSLLVIWDKAAGFPEPAK
;
A
#
# COMPACT_ATOMS: atom_id res chain seq x y z
N GLN A 1 10.27 -4.35 -11.49
CA GLN A 1 9.94 -5.37 -12.48
C GLN A 1 9.41 -6.63 -11.82
N THR A 2 10.12 -7.13 -10.83
CA THR A 2 9.72 -8.35 -10.14
C THR A 2 8.40 -8.20 -9.43
N LEU A 3 8.17 -7.07 -8.76
CA LEU A 3 6.92 -6.82 -8.06
C LEU A 3 5.75 -6.71 -9.02
N GLN A 4 5.93 -6.02 -10.15
CA GLN A 4 4.88 -5.90 -11.14
C GLN A 4 4.51 -7.27 -11.72
N PHE A 5 5.51 -8.10 -11.96
CA PHE A 5 5.29 -9.45 -12.44
C PHE A 5 4.45 -10.28 -11.46
N LEU A 6 4.78 -10.21 -10.19
CA LEU A 6 4.02 -10.93 -9.15
C LEU A 6 2.58 -10.43 -9.07
N ALA A 7 2.38 -9.11 -9.10
CA ALA A 7 1.03 -8.54 -9.06
C ALA A 7 0.20 -8.95 -10.27
N ASP A 8 0.81 -8.95 -11.45
CA ASP A 8 0.11 -9.31 -12.70
C ASP A 8 -0.34 -10.77 -12.69
N ARG A 9 0.31 -11.60 -11.88
CA ARG A 9 -0.04 -13.01 -11.73
C ARG A 9 -0.93 -13.27 -10.52
N ASP A 10 -1.48 -12.22 -9.93
CA ASP A 10 -2.29 -12.33 -8.72
C ASP A 10 -1.52 -12.96 -7.55
N ALA A 11 -0.20 -12.90 -7.60
CA ALA A 11 0.63 -13.38 -6.53
C ALA A 11 0.95 -12.25 -5.57
N VAL A 12 1.06 -12.58 -4.28
CA VAL A 12 1.48 -11.62 -3.26
C VAL A 12 2.98 -11.79 -3.08
N GLY A 13 3.72 -10.70 -3.30
CA GLY A 13 5.16 -10.71 -3.14
C GLY A 13 5.63 -9.44 -2.46
N TYR A 14 6.75 -9.57 -1.74
CA TYR A 14 7.35 -8.44 -1.05
C TYR A 14 8.82 -8.37 -1.40
N LEU A 15 9.33 -7.14 -1.60
CA LEU A 15 10.76 -6.90 -1.61
C LEU A 15 11.14 -6.37 -0.24
N VAL A 16 12.02 -7.08 0.42
CA VAL A 16 12.45 -6.74 1.77
C VAL A 16 13.86 -6.18 1.69
N GLY A 17 13.99 -4.90 1.98
CA GLY A 17 15.29 -4.24 2.05
C GLY A 17 15.80 -4.16 3.48
N ASN A 18 16.81 -3.32 3.68
CA ASN A 18 17.37 -3.15 5.02
C ASN A 18 16.41 -2.41 5.96
N ARG A 19 15.65 -1.47 5.44
CA ARG A 19 14.79 -0.61 6.26
C ARG A 19 13.33 -0.60 5.83
N SER A 20 13.06 -1.03 4.60
CA SER A 20 11.72 -0.90 4.04
C SER A 20 11.27 -2.20 3.42
N ILE A 21 9.97 -2.38 3.41
CA ILE A 21 9.32 -3.47 2.67
C ILE A 21 8.45 -2.81 1.61
N VAL A 22 8.46 -3.39 0.41
CA VAL A 22 7.74 -2.87 -0.74
C VAL A 22 6.85 -3.95 -1.32
N THR A 23 5.62 -3.60 -1.65
CA THR A 23 4.73 -4.51 -2.36
C THR A 23 3.87 -3.76 -3.38
N VAL A 24 3.22 -4.50 -4.25
CA VAL A 24 2.28 -3.96 -5.23
C VAL A 24 0.91 -4.53 -4.94
N VAL A 25 -0.11 -3.65 -4.94
CA VAL A 25 -1.51 -4.04 -4.81
C VAL A 25 -2.19 -3.67 -6.13
N LYS A 26 -2.72 -4.66 -6.83
CA LYS A 26 -3.38 -4.46 -8.13
C LYS A 26 -4.84 -4.87 -8.03
N ASN A 27 -5.73 -3.90 -8.25
CA ASN A 27 -7.19 -4.13 -8.22
C ASN A 27 -7.61 -4.96 -7.00
N GLY A 28 -7.10 -4.58 -5.83
CA GLY A 28 -7.30 -5.38 -4.63
C GLY A 28 -7.00 -4.61 -3.38
N SER A 29 -6.57 -5.32 -2.35
CA SER A 29 -6.34 -4.70 -1.05
C SER A 29 -5.19 -5.36 -0.29
N ILE A 30 -4.70 -4.62 0.71
CA ILE A 30 -3.74 -5.11 1.69
C ILE A 30 -4.19 -4.60 3.06
N ALA A 31 -4.08 -5.44 4.07
CA ALA A 31 -4.47 -5.09 5.43
C ALA A 31 -3.31 -5.31 6.38
N PHE A 32 -3.24 -4.48 7.42
CA PHE A 32 -2.20 -4.55 8.44
C PHE A 32 -2.85 -4.71 9.80
N PRO A 33 -2.27 -5.53 10.68
CA PRO A 33 -2.84 -5.71 12.02
C PRO A 33 -2.68 -4.46 12.88
N ALA A 34 -3.39 -4.43 14.00
CA ALA A 34 -3.22 -3.37 14.98
C ALA A 34 -1.82 -3.41 15.59
N GLY A 35 -1.39 -2.29 16.13
CA GLY A 35 -0.14 -2.19 16.87
C GLY A 35 1.06 -1.77 16.07
N LEU A 36 0.93 -1.58 14.76
CA LEU A 36 2.05 -1.16 13.94
C LEU A 36 2.31 0.33 14.08
N ARG A 37 3.57 0.71 13.98
CA ARG A 37 4.04 2.09 14.03
C ARG A 37 5.05 2.30 12.93
N GLY A 38 5.27 3.56 12.54
CA GLY A 38 6.25 3.93 11.54
C GLY A 38 5.59 4.46 10.27
N ASN A 39 6.42 4.70 9.27
CA ASN A 39 5.98 5.35 8.05
C ASN A 39 5.47 4.35 7.01
N LEU A 40 4.53 4.83 6.22
CA LEU A 40 4.00 4.09 5.09
C LEU A 40 3.72 5.09 3.98
N SER A 41 4.07 4.74 2.76
CA SER A 41 3.82 5.58 1.58
C SER A 41 3.08 4.77 0.53
N VAL A 42 2.16 5.43 -0.17
CA VAL A 42 1.37 4.80 -1.22
C VAL A 42 1.49 5.63 -2.49
N PHE A 43 1.87 4.99 -3.58
CA PHE A 43 2.01 5.63 -4.88
C PHE A 43 1.15 4.89 -5.89
N CYS A 44 0.61 5.60 -6.87
CA CYS A 44 0.06 4.89 -8.03
C CYS A 44 1.23 4.43 -8.90
N MET A 45 1.07 3.30 -9.53
CA MET A 45 2.12 2.66 -10.31
C MET A 45 1.70 2.63 -11.78
N GLY A 46 2.39 3.44 -12.58
CA GLY A 46 2.04 3.59 -13.98
C GLY A 46 0.89 4.57 -14.17
N ALA A 47 -0.27 4.06 -14.54
CA ALA A 47 -1.46 4.88 -14.75
C ALA A 47 -2.09 5.30 -13.42
N ASP A 48 -3.03 6.23 -13.48
CA ASP A 48 -3.79 6.67 -12.31
C ASP A 48 -4.49 5.49 -11.64
N ALA A 49 -4.54 5.52 -10.32
CA ALA A 49 -5.26 4.53 -9.52
C ALA A 49 -6.56 5.14 -9.02
N ARG A 50 -7.67 4.45 -9.21
CA ARG A 50 -9.01 4.93 -8.90
C ARG A 50 -9.68 4.05 -7.85
N GLY A 51 -10.57 4.67 -7.07
CA GLY A 51 -11.23 3.96 -5.99
C GLY A 51 -10.24 3.54 -4.92
N VAL A 52 -9.33 4.45 -4.57
CA VAL A 52 -8.31 4.19 -3.56
C VAL A 52 -8.86 4.55 -2.20
N THR A 53 -8.80 3.61 -1.27
CA THR A 53 -9.23 3.82 0.11
C THR A 53 -8.08 3.49 1.04
N GLU A 54 -7.79 4.38 1.98
CA GLU A 54 -6.77 4.19 3.02
C GLU A 54 -7.43 4.44 4.36
N ARG A 55 -7.47 3.43 5.21
CA ARG A 55 -8.09 3.50 6.53
C ARG A 55 -7.13 3.05 7.61
N GLY A 56 -7.30 3.60 8.81
CA GLY A 56 -6.48 3.23 9.95
C GLY A 56 -5.10 3.84 9.92
N LEU A 57 -4.84 4.78 9.02
CA LEU A 57 -3.61 5.53 8.92
C LEU A 57 -3.84 6.97 9.36
N TYR A 58 -2.77 7.70 9.54
CA TYR A 58 -2.88 9.08 10.01
C TYR A 58 -3.71 9.93 9.07
N TYR A 59 -3.44 9.83 7.76
CA TYR A 59 -4.26 10.48 6.74
C TYR A 59 -5.14 9.44 6.07
N ALA A 60 -6.45 9.64 6.13
CA ALA A 60 -7.43 8.75 5.54
C ALA A 60 -7.76 9.20 4.13
N LEU A 61 -8.12 8.24 3.28
CA LEU A 61 -8.60 8.51 1.93
C LEU A 61 -9.77 7.57 1.66
N GLU A 62 -10.87 8.11 1.15
CA GLU A 62 -12.06 7.32 0.82
C GLU A 62 -12.38 7.47 -0.66
N ASP A 63 -12.31 6.35 -1.38
CA ASP A 63 -12.69 6.25 -2.79
C ASP A 63 -12.06 7.36 -3.64
N GLY A 64 -10.78 7.62 -3.40
CA GLY A 64 -10.05 8.69 -4.05
C GLY A 64 -9.33 8.26 -5.30
N VAL A 65 -8.61 9.19 -5.90
CA VAL A 65 -7.79 8.93 -7.09
C VAL A 65 -6.36 9.37 -6.78
N LEU A 66 -5.41 8.48 -7.06
CA LEU A 66 -3.99 8.83 -7.04
C LEU A 66 -3.53 8.98 -8.48
N THR A 67 -2.85 10.08 -8.76
CA THR A 67 -2.35 10.36 -10.11
C THR A 67 -0.84 10.35 -10.13
N SER A 68 -0.29 9.96 -11.27
CA SER A 68 1.17 9.90 -11.42
C SER A 68 1.82 11.27 -11.40
N GLY A 69 1.07 12.31 -11.73
CA GLY A 69 1.59 13.68 -11.74
C GLY A 69 1.53 14.40 -10.40
N PHE A 70 0.79 13.86 -9.44
CA PHE A 70 0.59 14.49 -8.14
C PHE A 70 0.75 13.45 -7.03
N PRO A 71 1.87 13.42 -6.35
CA PRO A 71 2.11 12.43 -5.29
C PRO A 71 1.39 12.79 -3.97
N LEU A 72 0.12 13.14 -4.04
CA LEU A 72 -0.68 13.43 -2.85
C LEU A 72 -0.89 12.18 -2.02
N GLY A 73 -0.75 12.31 -0.72
CA GLY A 73 -0.98 11.21 0.19
C GLY A 73 0.11 10.16 0.20
N VAL A 74 1.26 10.45 -0.44
CA VAL A 74 2.35 9.47 -0.48
C VAL A 74 2.97 9.23 0.89
N SER A 75 3.06 10.25 1.73
CA SER A 75 3.59 10.11 3.09
C SER A 75 2.47 9.95 4.09
N ASN A 76 2.45 8.81 4.75
CA ASN A 76 1.47 8.49 5.76
C ASN A 76 2.18 7.75 6.89
N HIS A 77 1.47 7.35 7.91
CA HIS A 77 2.07 6.52 8.96
C HIS A 77 1.00 5.75 9.71
N PHE A 78 1.44 4.64 10.30
CA PHE A 78 0.59 3.81 11.12
C PHE A 78 0.23 4.54 12.41
N THR A 79 -0.98 4.25 12.91
CA THR A 79 -1.50 4.88 14.13
C THR A 79 -1.63 3.90 15.28
N GLY A 80 -1.32 2.63 15.04
CA GLY A 80 -1.57 1.57 16.00
C GLY A 80 -2.92 0.89 15.79
N GLU A 81 -3.77 1.46 14.94
CA GLU A 81 -5.04 0.85 14.55
C GLU A 81 -4.83 -0.14 13.41
N PRO A 82 -5.73 -1.10 13.23
CA PRO A 82 -5.69 -1.92 12.02
C PRO A 82 -5.80 -1.00 10.78
N ALA A 83 -4.97 -1.23 9.78
CA ALA A 83 -4.96 -0.41 8.57
C ALA A 83 -5.39 -1.22 7.38
N HIS A 84 -6.01 -0.54 6.41
CA HIS A 84 -6.51 -1.18 5.20
C HIS A 84 -6.30 -0.24 4.02
N ILE A 85 -5.69 -0.75 2.97
CA ILE A 85 -5.44 0.01 1.74
C ILE A 85 -6.02 -0.81 0.60
N SER A 86 -6.86 -0.19 -0.21
CA SER A 86 -7.48 -0.86 -1.34
C SER A 86 -7.52 0.03 -2.57
N VAL A 87 -7.63 -0.59 -3.73
CA VAL A 87 -7.76 0.09 -5.00
C VAL A 87 -8.73 -0.69 -5.86
N LYS A 88 -9.70 0.00 -6.47
CA LYS A 88 -10.68 -0.64 -7.35
C LYS A 88 -10.13 -0.82 -8.75
N ASP A 89 -9.42 0.18 -9.26
CA ASP A 89 -8.90 0.16 -10.62
C ASP A 89 -7.51 0.76 -10.64
N GLY A 90 -6.52 -0.08 -10.84
CA GLY A 90 -5.12 0.32 -10.92
C GLY A 90 -4.21 -0.46 -10.00
N SER A 91 -2.97 -0.01 -9.95
CA SER A 91 -1.94 -0.63 -9.13
C SER A 91 -1.34 0.40 -8.19
N LEU A 92 -1.11 -0.01 -6.95
CA LEU A 92 -0.47 0.80 -5.93
C LEU A 92 0.87 0.19 -5.57
N LEU A 93 1.86 1.04 -5.42
CA LEU A 93 3.14 0.66 -4.81
C LEU A 93 3.05 1.10 -3.35
N VAL A 94 3.18 0.16 -2.42
CA VAL A 94 3.08 0.42 -0.99
C VAL A 94 4.45 0.14 -0.37
N ILE A 95 4.98 1.13 0.34
CA ILE A 95 6.30 1.05 0.97
C ILE A 95 6.13 1.41 2.45
N TRP A 96 6.63 0.55 3.34
CA TRP A 96 6.54 0.85 4.77
C TRP A 96 7.81 0.44 5.49
N ASP A 97 7.98 0.95 6.70
CA ASP A 97 9.14 0.66 7.54
C ASP A 97 9.16 -0.82 7.91
N LYS A 98 10.29 -1.47 7.66
CA LYS A 98 10.47 -2.88 7.99
C LYS A 98 10.24 -3.14 9.49
N ALA A 99 10.62 -2.18 10.33
CA ALA A 99 10.44 -2.29 11.76
C ALA A 99 8.98 -2.37 12.18
N ALA A 100 8.05 -1.91 11.34
CA ALA A 100 6.61 -2.00 11.63
C ALA A 100 6.11 -3.44 11.62
N GLY A 101 6.67 -4.29 10.74
CA GLY A 101 6.25 -5.68 10.64
C GLY A 101 5.62 -5.99 9.30
N PHE A 102 4.83 -7.04 9.22
CA PHE A 102 4.24 -7.53 7.98
C PHE A 102 2.72 -7.34 7.99
N PRO A 103 2.11 -7.24 6.78
CA PRO A 103 0.66 -7.15 6.68
C PRO A 103 -0.01 -8.47 7.06
N GLU A 104 -1.34 -8.43 7.15
CA GLU A 104 -2.13 -9.63 7.35
C GLU A 104 -1.91 -10.60 6.19
N PRO A 105 -1.93 -11.92 6.43
CA PRO A 105 -1.82 -12.88 5.34
C PRO A 105 -2.96 -12.70 4.34
N ALA A 106 -2.64 -12.89 3.06
CA ALA A 106 -3.65 -12.92 2.01
C ALA A 106 -4.53 -14.14 2.18
N LYS A 107 -5.79 -13.99 1.85
CA LYS A 107 -6.77 -15.09 1.94
C LYS A 107 -7.04 -15.70 0.60
#